data_008a2760fb464523904718921d9ad167
#
_entry.id   008a2760fb464523904718921d9ad167
#
_cell.length_a   1.000
_cell.length_b   1.000
_cell.length_c   1.000
_cell.angle_alpha   90.00
_cell.angle_beta   90.00
_cell.angle_gamma   90.00
#
_symmetry.space_group_name_H-M   'P 1'
#
loop_
_entity.id
_entity.type
_entity.pdbx_description
1 polymer ?
#
loop_
_entity_poly.entity_id
_entity_poly.type
_entity_poly.pdbx_seq_one_letter_code
_entity_poly.pdbx_strand_id
1 'polypeptide(L)'
;MAFIKILNAATANGNSSQYYWDVGEGQVVVSGTFDGATVKLQLSPDDGTTWVDVGTASTFTAAGGAGFTVNACKLRINISAVGASSEISAWISSEVDGDISL
;
A
#
# COMPACT_ATOMS: atom_id res chain seq x y z
N MET A 1 -8.45 -11.39 11.04
CA MET A 1 -8.15 -10.44 10.00
C MET A 1 -7.06 -10.95 9.10
N ALA A 2 -7.22 -10.84 7.82
CA ALA A 2 -6.27 -11.34 6.85
C ALA A 2 -5.72 -10.19 6.03
N PHE A 3 -4.46 -10.31 5.63
CA PHE A 3 -3.88 -9.38 4.69
C PHE A 3 -4.32 -9.72 3.27
N ILE A 4 -4.55 -8.69 2.48
CA ILE A 4 -4.84 -8.82 1.07
C ILE A 4 -3.59 -8.38 0.31
N LYS A 5 -3.10 -9.22 -0.60
CA LYS A 5 -1.93 -8.87 -1.40
C LYS A 5 -2.39 -7.97 -2.54
N ILE A 6 -1.96 -6.72 -2.51
CA ILE A 6 -2.39 -5.75 -3.50
C ILE A 6 -1.32 -5.45 -4.54
N LEU A 7 -0.12 -5.98 -4.36
CA LEU A 7 0.96 -5.83 -5.31
C LEU A 7 1.79 -7.10 -5.27
N ASN A 8 2.01 -7.73 -6.41
CA ASN A 8 2.66 -9.02 -6.47
C ASN A 8 3.91 -8.97 -7.33
N ALA A 9 5.07 -9.01 -6.69
CA ALA A 9 6.37 -9.11 -7.37
C ALA A 9 6.53 -8.05 -8.47
N ALA A 10 6.18 -6.82 -8.17
CA ALA A 10 6.26 -5.75 -9.16
C ALA A 10 7.71 -5.38 -9.45
N THR A 11 8.03 -5.25 -10.73
CA THR A 11 9.38 -4.95 -11.18
C THR A 11 9.48 -3.63 -11.94
N ALA A 12 8.40 -2.87 -12.04
CA ALA A 12 8.37 -1.62 -12.80
C ALA A 12 7.67 -0.53 -11.99
N ASN A 13 7.98 0.71 -12.33
CA ASN A 13 7.26 1.85 -11.77
C ASN A 13 5.80 1.77 -12.15
N GLY A 14 4.93 2.26 -11.29
CA GLY A 14 3.51 2.27 -11.57
C GLY A 14 2.67 2.20 -10.32
N ASN A 15 1.42 1.80 -10.50
CA ASN A 15 0.46 1.77 -9.42
C ASN A 15 -0.19 0.39 -9.35
N SER A 16 -0.55 -0.02 -8.14
CA SER A 16 -1.36 -1.22 -7.94
C SER A 16 -2.80 -0.95 -8.38
N SER A 17 -3.62 -1.99 -8.30
CA SER A 17 -5.07 -1.82 -8.40
C SER A 17 -5.56 -0.91 -7.29
N GLN A 18 -6.72 -0.31 -7.50
CA GLN A 18 -7.33 0.58 -6.52
C GLN A 18 -8.30 -0.23 -5.67
N TYR A 19 -8.34 0.08 -4.38
CA TYR A 19 -9.18 -0.62 -3.42
C TYR A 19 -10.01 0.38 -2.64
N TYR A 20 -11.32 0.14 -2.57
CA TYR A 20 -12.18 0.97 -1.76
C TYR A 20 -11.96 0.65 -0.29
N TRP A 21 -11.75 1.68 0.52
CA TRP A 21 -11.42 1.53 1.92
C TRP A 21 -12.39 2.36 2.75
N ASP A 22 -13.19 1.71 3.58
CA ASP A 22 -14.18 2.43 4.37
C ASP A 22 -14.15 2.02 5.84
N VAL A 23 -13.07 1.38 6.28
CA VAL A 23 -13.00 0.88 7.65
C VAL A 23 -12.09 1.71 8.55
N GLY A 24 -11.44 2.71 8.04
CA GLY A 24 -10.62 3.62 8.85
C GLY A 24 -9.22 3.11 9.08
N GLU A 25 -9.02 2.26 10.06
CA GLU A 25 -7.69 1.82 10.46
C GLU A 25 -7.25 0.58 9.70
N GLY A 26 -5.96 0.54 9.37
CA GLY A 26 -5.39 -0.60 8.72
C GLY A 26 -3.89 -0.65 8.87
N GLN A 27 -3.29 -1.63 8.21
CA GLN A 27 -1.85 -1.80 8.20
C GLN A 27 -1.41 -2.12 6.78
N VAL A 28 -0.31 -1.52 6.36
CA VAL A 28 0.33 -1.82 5.07
C VAL A 28 1.66 -2.50 5.36
N VAL A 29 1.97 -3.53 4.57
CA VAL A 29 3.23 -4.25 4.67
C VAL A 29 3.84 -4.35 3.29
N VAL A 30 5.13 -4.09 3.17
CA VAL A 30 5.85 -4.22 1.91
C VAL A 30 7.06 -5.10 2.12
N SER A 31 7.41 -5.87 1.10
CA SER A 31 8.52 -6.80 1.16
C SER A 31 9.11 -6.99 -0.23
N GLY A 32 10.34 -7.50 -0.27
CA GLY A 32 11.00 -7.81 -1.52
C GLY A 32 12.33 -7.10 -1.65
N THR A 33 12.85 -7.06 -2.87
CA THR A 33 14.11 -6.39 -3.19
C THR A 33 13.79 -5.00 -3.70
N PHE A 34 14.27 -3.98 -3.02
CA PHE A 34 13.94 -2.60 -3.37
C PHE A 34 14.87 -2.03 -4.44
N ASP A 35 16.17 -2.25 -4.33
CA ASP A 35 17.13 -1.79 -5.32
C ASP A 35 16.89 -0.32 -5.72
N GLY A 36 16.72 0.53 -4.71
CA GLY A 36 16.49 1.96 -4.91
C GLY A 36 15.04 2.37 -5.04
N ALA A 37 14.12 1.44 -5.11
CA ALA A 37 12.71 1.76 -5.31
C ALA A 37 12.10 2.43 -4.07
N THR A 38 11.09 3.25 -4.31
CA THR A 38 10.28 3.87 -3.27
C THR A 38 8.85 3.39 -3.44
N VAL A 39 8.24 2.94 -2.35
CA VAL A 39 6.87 2.44 -2.32
C VAL A 39 6.05 3.31 -1.40
N LYS A 40 4.91 3.79 -1.88
CA LYS A 40 4.05 4.69 -1.12
C LYS A 40 2.62 4.19 -1.11
N LEU A 41 1.98 4.29 0.05
CA LEU A 41 0.54 4.11 0.13
C LEU A 41 -0.09 5.45 -0.20
N GLN A 42 -1.03 5.47 -1.13
CA GLN A 42 -1.71 6.69 -1.56
C GLN A 42 -3.21 6.54 -1.41
N LEU A 43 -3.87 7.65 -1.16
CA LEU A 43 -5.33 7.67 -1.08
C LEU A 43 -5.90 8.66 -2.08
N SER A 44 -7.13 8.41 -2.48
CA SER A 44 -7.88 9.32 -3.33
C SER A 44 -9.14 9.76 -2.59
N PRO A 45 -9.31 11.07 -2.35
CA PRO A 45 -10.53 11.55 -1.71
C PRO A 45 -11.69 11.72 -2.69
N ASP A 46 -11.42 11.62 -3.99
CA ASP A 46 -12.39 11.92 -5.03
C ASP A 46 -12.56 10.78 -6.03
N ASP A 47 -12.57 9.57 -5.49
CA ASP A 47 -12.93 8.37 -6.25
C ASP A 47 -11.94 8.05 -7.37
N GLY A 48 -10.69 8.33 -7.15
CA GLY A 48 -9.63 7.93 -8.08
C GLY A 48 -9.14 9.00 -9.02
N THR A 49 -9.62 10.23 -8.89
CA THR A 49 -9.17 11.32 -9.75
C THR A 49 -7.89 11.97 -9.22
N THR A 50 -7.84 12.23 -7.92
CA THR A 50 -6.67 12.84 -7.29
C THR A 50 -6.05 11.84 -6.33
N TRP A 51 -4.73 11.73 -6.30
CA TRP A 51 -4.03 10.82 -5.41
C TRP A 51 -2.99 11.58 -4.59
N VAL A 52 -2.97 11.31 -3.31
CA VAL A 52 -1.99 11.93 -2.41
C VAL A 52 -1.36 10.85 -1.54
N ASP A 53 -0.14 11.10 -1.08
CA ASP A 53 0.55 10.17 -0.20
C ASP A 53 -0.14 10.17 1.16
N VAL A 54 -0.31 8.97 1.73
CA VAL A 54 -0.89 8.85 3.06
C VAL A 54 0.02 9.47 4.11
N GLY A 55 1.33 9.29 3.97
CA GLY A 55 2.27 9.92 4.86
C GLY A 55 3.63 9.26 4.83
N THR A 56 4.59 9.85 5.55
CA THR A 56 5.94 9.32 5.57
C THR A 56 6.02 7.96 6.23
N ALA A 57 5.14 7.68 7.21
CA ALA A 57 5.12 6.38 7.86
C ALA A 57 4.71 5.26 6.90
N SER A 58 3.99 5.61 5.83
CA SER A 58 3.55 4.66 4.81
C SER A 58 4.35 4.81 3.52
N THR A 59 5.55 5.35 3.60
CA THR A 59 6.48 5.47 2.48
C THR A 59 7.69 4.61 2.81
N PHE A 60 8.02 3.68 1.92
CA PHE A 60 9.03 2.67 2.21
C PHE A 60 10.14 2.69 1.17
N THR A 61 11.37 2.56 1.64
CA THR A 61 12.54 2.34 0.78
C THR A 61 13.18 1.00 1.09
N ALA A 62 12.57 0.24 1.99
CA ALA A 62 13.00 -1.11 2.38
C ALA A 62 11.79 -1.85 2.92
N ALA A 63 11.90 -3.15 3.08
CA ALA A 63 10.82 -3.96 3.64
C ALA A 63 10.40 -3.43 5.00
N GLY A 64 9.12 -3.45 5.26
CA GLY A 64 8.59 -2.98 6.53
C GLY A 64 7.07 -2.93 6.53
N GLY A 65 6.52 -2.40 7.62
CA GLY A 65 5.09 -2.24 7.75
C GLY A 65 4.76 -1.03 8.58
N ALA A 66 3.53 -0.54 8.41
CA ALA A 66 3.06 0.63 9.16
C ALA A 66 1.56 0.61 9.26
N GLY A 67 1.05 1.11 10.39
CA GLY A 67 -0.36 1.34 10.54
C GLY A 67 -0.77 2.65 9.88
N PHE A 68 -2.03 2.74 9.48
CA PHE A 68 -2.57 3.97 8.94
C PHE A 68 -4.03 4.11 9.35
N THR A 69 -4.50 5.35 9.35
CA THR A 69 -5.91 5.66 9.62
C THR A 69 -6.33 6.69 8.59
N VAL A 70 -7.35 6.36 7.81
CA VAL A 70 -7.87 7.27 6.79
C VAL A 70 -9.38 7.18 6.78
N ASN A 71 -10.03 8.23 6.31
CA ASN A 71 -11.48 8.20 6.09
C ASN A 71 -11.77 7.37 4.85
N ALA A 72 -13.06 7.10 4.62
CA ALA A 72 -13.46 6.33 3.45
C ALA A 72 -12.89 6.97 2.18
N CYS A 73 -12.22 6.16 1.38
CA CYS A 73 -11.51 6.64 0.19
C CYS A 73 -11.08 5.43 -0.64
N LYS A 74 -10.41 5.70 -1.74
CA LYS A 74 -9.72 4.62 -2.46
C LYS A 74 -8.25 4.64 -2.07
N LEU A 75 -7.65 3.46 -2.00
CA LEU A 75 -6.23 3.28 -1.71
C LEU A 75 -5.54 2.60 -2.87
N ARG A 76 -4.28 2.91 -3.05
CA ARG A 76 -3.41 2.18 -3.99
C ARG A 76 -1.97 2.27 -3.49
N ILE A 77 -1.13 1.40 -4.05
CA ILE A 77 0.32 1.46 -3.84
C ILE A 77 0.94 2.05 -5.08
N ASN A 78 1.83 3.01 -4.89
CA ASN A 78 2.62 3.59 -5.98
C ASN A 78 4.08 3.17 -5.80
N ILE A 79 4.73 2.76 -6.90
CA ILE A 79 6.14 2.43 -6.90
C ILE A 79 6.86 3.36 -7.86
N SER A 80 7.98 3.90 -7.41
CA SER A 80 8.83 4.75 -8.24
C SER A 80 10.29 4.39 -8.04
N ALA A 81 11.13 4.87 -8.95
CA ALA A 81 12.58 4.73 -8.85
C ALA A 81 13.07 3.29 -8.80
N VAL A 82 12.37 2.36 -9.48
CA VAL A 82 12.80 0.96 -9.47
C VAL A 82 14.14 0.82 -10.16
N GLY A 83 14.96 -0.09 -9.66
CA GLY A 83 16.22 -0.48 -10.27
C GLY A 83 16.07 -1.80 -11.01
N ALA A 84 17.18 -2.30 -11.56
CA ALA A 84 17.15 -3.50 -12.39
C ALA A 84 16.73 -4.75 -11.61
N SER A 85 16.97 -4.77 -10.31
CA SER A 85 16.68 -5.93 -9.47
C SER A 85 15.45 -5.76 -8.60
N SER A 86 14.70 -4.68 -8.76
CA SER A 86 13.53 -4.45 -7.92
C SER A 86 12.46 -5.52 -8.14
N GLU A 87 11.91 -6.02 -7.03
CA GLU A 87 10.82 -6.97 -7.07
C GLU A 87 10.07 -6.85 -5.76
N ILE A 88 8.90 -6.21 -5.80
CA ILE A 88 8.24 -5.75 -4.59
C ILE A 88 6.82 -6.29 -4.50
N SER A 89 6.44 -6.73 -3.31
CA SER A 89 5.08 -7.14 -3.01
C SER A 89 4.56 -6.31 -1.85
N ALA A 90 3.25 -6.10 -1.81
CA ALA A 90 2.64 -5.32 -0.75
C ALA A 90 1.28 -5.89 -0.38
N TRP A 91 0.94 -5.73 0.88
CA TRP A 91 -0.32 -6.22 1.47
C TRP A 91 -0.95 -5.11 2.28
N ILE A 92 -2.28 -5.13 2.38
CA ILE A 92 -2.99 -4.29 3.33
C ILE A 92 -3.97 -5.14 4.13
N SER A 93 -4.27 -4.73 5.34
CA SER A 93 -5.30 -5.38 6.15
C SER A 93 -5.99 -4.32 6.98
N SER A 94 -7.25 -4.60 7.33
CA SER A 94 -8.03 -3.75 8.21
C SER A 94 -7.85 -4.22 9.66
N GLU A 95 -7.72 -3.27 10.56
CA GLU A 95 -7.66 -3.60 11.97
C GLU A 95 -9.01 -3.53 12.63
N VAL A 96 -10.01 -3.04 11.92
CA VAL A 96 -11.28 -2.80 12.54
C VAL A 96 -12.07 -4.05 12.75
N ASP A 97 -12.07 -4.94 11.85
CA ASP A 97 -12.92 -6.07 11.89
C ASP A 97 -12.26 -7.22 12.52
N GLY A 98 -12.45 -7.37 13.71
CA GLY A 98 -11.88 -8.46 14.36
C GLY A 98 -12.32 -9.76 13.89
N ASP A 99 -13.22 -9.73 12.96
CA ASP A 99 -13.65 -10.83 12.56
C ASP A 99 -13.05 -11.40 11.59
N ILE A 100 -12.54 -11.04 11.30
CA ILE A 100 -12.00 -11.52 10.33
C ILE A 100 -11.37 -12.59 10.54
N SER A 101 -11.53 -13.09 11.08
CA SER A 101 -10.94 -13.86 11.19
C SER A 101 -10.85 -14.78 10.99
N LEU A 102 -10.78 -14.86 11.13
CA LEU A 102 -10.64 -15.46 10.87
C LEU A 102 -10.73 -16.17 10.79
#